data_85f8139ccc547d0328254987eb864c09
#
_entry.id   85f8139ccc547d0328254987eb864c09
#
_cell.length_a   1.000
_cell.length_b   1.000
_cell.length_c   1.000
_cell.angle_alpha   90.00
_cell.angle_beta   90.00
_cell.angle_gamma   90.00
#
_symmetry.space_group_name_H-M   'P 1'
#
loop_
_entity.id
_entity.type
_entity.pdbx_description
1 polymer ?
#
loop_
_entity_poly.entity_id
_entity_poly.type
_entity_poly.pdbx_seq_one_letter_code
_entity_poly.pdbx_strand_id
1 'polypeptide(L)'
;MSGLSPEQRRKSIGEIMFYMRNYSVPSLIMIFFAFAFIGWVWEVCLHLVMDGEFVNRGVLAGPWLPIYGCGALLALTLLKTLREKPWLEFLASIFMSGIVEYGTSLYLEWTHDGQRWWDYTGYFLNINGRICAEGLLVFGLGCMGIVYFIGPVLDSIFRRVKLKILTPICVVLIVLFSVDMIHSHDYPNTGKGITDYAVTGEEAPGGISQGMP
;
A
#
# COMPACT_ATOMS: atom_id res chain seq x y z
N MET A 1 33.23 -13.41 -6.76
CA MET A 1 32.73 -13.80 -8.11
C MET A 1 33.74 -14.56 -8.99
N SER A 2 34.93 -14.89 -8.50
CA SER A 2 36.01 -15.51 -9.27
C SER A 2 35.90 -17.02 -9.53
N GLY A 3 34.92 -17.72 -8.99
CA GLY A 3 34.76 -19.17 -9.15
C GLY A 3 33.55 -19.63 -9.98
N LEU A 4 32.79 -18.70 -10.57
CA LEU A 4 31.59 -19.05 -11.35
C LEU A 4 31.92 -19.29 -12.83
N SER A 5 31.25 -20.28 -13.45
CA SER A 5 31.33 -20.48 -14.89
C SER A 5 30.80 -19.26 -15.66
N PRO A 6 31.13 -19.06 -16.94
CA PRO A 6 30.63 -17.95 -17.75
C PRO A 6 29.11 -17.89 -17.80
N GLU A 7 28.44 -19.03 -17.83
CA GLU A 7 26.98 -19.16 -17.86
C GLU A 7 26.32 -18.79 -16.51
N GLN A 8 26.89 -19.25 -15.41
CA GLN A 8 26.48 -18.89 -14.06
C GLN A 8 26.66 -17.38 -13.80
N ARG A 9 27.75 -16.80 -14.30
CA ARG A 9 28.02 -15.36 -14.22
C ARG A 9 26.99 -14.54 -15.02
N ARG A 10 26.63 -14.99 -16.22
CA ARG A 10 25.59 -14.37 -17.05
C ARG A 10 24.25 -14.40 -16.39
N LYS A 11 23.84 -15.52 -15.80
CA LYS A 11 22.59 -15.70 -15.08
C LYS A 11 22.53 -14.77 -13.85
N SER A 12 23.57 -14.74 -13.05
CA SER A 12 23.68 -13.88 -11.87
C SER A 12 23.60 -12.39 -12.23
N ILE A 13 24.27 -11.95 -13.29
CA ILE A 13 24.18 -10.56 -13.79
C ILE A 13 22.75 -10.26 -14.28
N GLY A 14 22.10 -11.18 -14.98
CA GLY A 14 20.72 -11.02 -15.43
C GLY A 14 19.73 -10.87 -14.25
N GLU A 15 19.91 -11.66 -13.21
CA GLU A 15 19.10 -11.58 -11.98
C GLU A 15 19.32 -10.25 -11.25
N ILE A 16 20.56 -9.81 -11.08
CA ILE A 16 20.89 -8.52 -10.47
C ILE A 16 20.31 -7.36 -11.28
N MET A 17 20.41 -7.38 -12.59
CA MET A 17 19.85 -6.35 -13.46
C MET A 17 18.32 -6.32 -13.43
N PHE A 18 17.67 -7.43 -13.08
CA PHE A 18 16.24 -7.51 -13.03
C PHE A 18 15.63 -6.62 -11.93
N TYR A 19 16.13 -6.67 -10.70
CA TYR A 19 15.62 -5.86 -9.59
C TYR A 19 16.37 -4.52 -9.39
N MET A 20 17.58 -4.37 -9.94
CA MET A 20 18.36 -3.12 -9.86
C MET A 20 18.01 -2.08 -10.92
N ARG A 21 16.96 -2.32 -11.70
CA ARG A 21 16.54 -1.43 -12.80
C ARG A 21 16.06 -0.06 -12.34
N ASN A 22 16.12 0.89 -13.25
CA ASN A 22 15.46 2.19 -13.13
C ASN A 22 14.08 2.12 -13.77
N TYR A 23 13.09 2.67 -13.07
CA TYR A 23 11.71 2.76 -13.53
C TYR A 23 11.49 4.07 -14.27
N SER A 24 10.75 4.03 -15.39
CA SER A 24 10.31 5.25 -16.08
C SER A 24 9.12 5.87 -15.35
N VAL A 25 8.91 7.18 -15.53
CA VAL A 25 7.77 7.88 -14.90
C VAL A 25 6.43 7.23 -15.25
N PRO A 26 6.11 6.90 -16.52
CA PRO A 26 4.87 6.19 -16.83
C PRO A 26 4.78 4.81 -16.15
N SER A 27 5.88 4.06 -16.05
CA SER A 27 5.88 2.78 -15.30
C SER A 27 5.58 2.99 -13.82
N LEU A 28 6.14 4.02 -13.19
CA LEU A 28 5.87 4.32 -11.78
C LEU A 28 4.40 4.70 -11.56
N ILE A 29 3.82 5.51 -12.44
CA ILE A 29 2.39 5.86 -12.38
C ILE A 29 1.52 4.60 -12.47
N MET A 30 1.79 3.73 -13.44
CA MET A 30 1.06 2.46 -13.60
C MET A 30 1.25 1.53 -12.41
N ILE A 31 2.46 1.46 -11.84
CA ILE A 31 2.76 0.68 -10.63
C ILE A 31 1.98 1.23 -9.45
N PHE A 32 1.92 2.55 -9.26
CA PHE A 32 1.11 3.17 -8.22
C PHE A 32 -0.34 2.69 -8.29
N PHE A 33 -0.99 2.82 -9.45
CA PHE A 33 -2.39 2.41 -9.60
C PHE A 33 -2.58 0.90 -9.49
N ALA A 34 -1.64 0.11 -10.01
CA ALA A 34 -1.69 -1.35 -9.86
C ALA A 34 -1.66 -1.76 -8.38
N PHE A 35 -0.76 -1.19 -7.57
CA PHE A 35 -0.69 -1.53 -6.15
C PHE A 35 -1.81 -0.89 -5.32
N ALA A 36 -2.29 0.29 -5.67
CA ALA A 36 -3.46 0.88 -5.04
C ALA A 36 -4.71 0.00 -5.25
N PHE A 37 -4.88 -0.56 -6.45
CA PHE A 37 -5.95 -1.51 -6.77
C PHE A 37 -5.74 -2.88 -6.10
N ILE A 38 -4.54 -3.44 -6.16
CA ILE A 38 -4.21 -4.73 -5.50
C ILE A 38 -4.45 -4.62 -3.99
N GLY A 39 -4.03 -3.53 -3.36
CA GLY A 39 -4.26 -3.28 -1.94
C GLY A 39 -5.75 -3.21 -1.61
N TRP A 40 -6.55 -2.54 -2.45
CA TRP A 40 -7.99 -2.52 -2.30
C TRP A 40 -8.61 -3.91 -2.42
N VAL A 41 -8.24 -4.69 -3.42
CA VAL A 41 -8.69 -6.09 -3.57
C VAL A 41 -8.32 -6.92 -2.34
N TRP A 42 -7.09 -6.78 -1.85
CA TRP A 42 -6.62 -7.47 -0.66
C TRP A 42 -7.49 -7.18 0.57
N GLU A 43 -7.74 -5.91 0.87
CA GLU A 43 -8.56 -5.48 2.01
C GLU A 43 -10.01 -5.96 1.88
N VAL A 44 -10.60 -5.82 0.69
CA VAL A 44 -11.97 -6.29 0.43
C VAL A 44 -12.06 -7.81 0.59
N CYS A 45 -11.11 -8.57 0.05
CA CYS A 45 -11.09 -10.02 0.20
C CYS A 45 -10.88 -10.44 1.65
N LEU A 46 -10.02 -9.75 2.40
CA LEU A 46 -9.79 -10.02 3.80
C LEU A 46 -11.08 -9.86 4.62
N HIS A 47 -11.79 -8.74 4.47
CA HIS A 47 -13.06 -8.49 5.13
C HIS A 47 -14.16 -9.47 4.69
N LEU A 48 -14.22 -9.81 3.39
CA LEU A 48 -15.17 -10.80 2.90
C LEU A 48 -14.97 -12.18 3.56
N VAL A 49 -13.71 -12.57 3.82
CA VAL A 49 -13.38 -13.85 4.47
C VAL A 49 -13.61 -13.78 5.98
N MET A 50 -13.28 -12.66 6.63
CA MET A 50 -13.37 -12.53 8.09
C MET A 50 -14.78 -12.20 8.57
N ASP A 51 -15.47 -11.31 7.87
CA ASP A 51 -16.75 -10.73 8.30
C ASP A 51 -17.93 -11.25 7.48
N GLY A 52 -17.68 -11.93 6.35
CA GLY A 52 -18.72 -12.46 5.45
C GLY A 52 -19.44 -11.37 4.63
N GLU A 53 -19.01 -10.12 4.70
CA GLU A 53 -19.65 -8.98 4.04
C GLU A 53 -18.69 -8.30 3.06
N PHE A 54 -19.22 -7.85 1.92
CA PHE A 54 -18.45 -7.01 1.00
C PHE A 54 -18.41 -5.59 1.54
N VAL A 55 -17.20 -5.09 1.81
CA VAL A 55 -16.97 -3.73 2.30
C VAL A 55 -16.03 -3.01 1.34
N ASN A 56 -16.46 -1.85 0.79
CA ASN A 56 -15.57 -1.00 0.02
C ASN A 56 -14.58 -0.32 0.98
N ARG A 57 -13.33 -0.80 1.00
CA ARG A 57 -12.32 -0.35 1.98
C ARG A 57 -11.64 0.95 1.54
N GLY A 58 -11.25 1.75 2.54
CA GLY A 58 -10.53 3.00 2.38
C GLY A 58 -11.41 4.23 2.37
N VAL A 59 -10.80 5.41 2.36
CA VAL A 59 -11.46 6.73 2.43
C VAL A 59 -12.05 7.16 1.08
N LEU A 60 -11.52 6.62 -0.04
CA LEU A 60 -11.93 6.96 -1.39
C LEU A 60 -13.14 6.13 -1.83
N ALA A 61 -13.94 6.69 -2.74
CA ALA A 61 -15.10 6.01 -3.31
C ALA A 61 -14.71 4.91 -4.31
N GLY A 62 -13.63 5.13 -5.07
CA GLY A 62 -13.12 4.20 -6.08
C GLY A 62 -12.33 3.03 -5.50
N PRO A 63 -12.04 2.01 -6.33
CA PRO A 63 -11.37 0.78 -5.91
C PRO A 63 -9.84 0.96 -5.82
N TRP A 64 -9.38 1.84 -4.97
CA TRP A 64 -7.96 2.10 -4.75
C TRP A 64 -7.64 2.52 -3.32
N LEU A 65 -6.54 1.98 -2.81
CA LEU A 65 -5.95 2.39 -1.54
C LEU A 65 -4.59 3.06 -1.80
N PRO A 66 -4.52 4.40 -1.79
CA PRO A 66 -3.29 5.14 -2.14
C PRO A 66 -2.09 4.76 -1.30
N ILE A 67 -2.28 4.36 -0.05
CA ILE A 67 -1.21 3.96 0.86
C ILE A 67 -0.37 2.80 0.29
N TYR A 68 -1.00 1.81 -0.36
CA TYR A 68 -0.31 0.69 -1.02
C TYR A 68 0.48 1.15 -2.25
N GLY A 69 -0.13 2.03 -3.07
CA GLY A 69 0.54 2.62 -4.22
C GLY A 69 1.75 3.47 -3.82
N CYS A 70 1.60 4.33 -2.82
CA CYS A 70 2.69 5.12 -2.26
C CYS A 70 3.78 4.24 -1.65
N GLY A 71 3.42 3.23 -0.86
CA GLY A 71 4.36 2.27 -0.29
C GLY A 71 5.20 1.58 -1.36
N ALA A 72 4.57 1.13 -2.46
CA ALA A 72 5.27 0.53 -3.59
C ALA A 72 6.25 1.51 -4.25
N LEU A 73 5.84 2.76 -4.50
CA LEU A 73 6.73 3.76 -5.08
C LEU A 73 7.90 4.08 -4.16
N LEU A 74 7.67 4.25 -2.87
CA LEU A 74 8.72 4.52 -1.89
C LEU A 74 9.72 3.36 -1.82
N ALA A 75 9.25 2.11 -1.77
CA ALA A 75 10.11 0.93 -1.79
C ALA A 75 10.96 0.86 -3.07
N LEU A 76 10.36 1.14 -4.24
CA LEU A 76 11.05 1.09 -5.52
C LEU A 76 12.00 2.28 -5.78
N THR A 77 11.82 3.40 -5.11
CA THR A 77 12.62 4.61 -5.34
C THR A 77 13.60 4.92 -4.21
N LEU A 78 13.12 5.05 -2.98
CA LEU A 78 13.94 5.41 -1.83
C LEU A 78 14.87 4.27 -1.38
N LEU A 79 14.36 3.02 -1.39
CA LEU A 79 15.14 1.86 -0.93
C LEU A 79 16.02 1.25 -2.02
N LYS A 80 16.11 1.91 -3.18
CA LYS A 80 16.89 1.41 -4.33
C LYS A 80 18.36 1.06 -3.97
N THR A 81 18.99 1.85 -3.14
CA THR A 81 20.40 1.65 -2.73
C THR A 81 20.59 0.45 -1.79
N LEU A 82 19.51 -0.02 -1.15
CA LEU A 82 19.54 -1.15 -0.22
C LEU A 82 19.26 -2.50 -0.89
N ARG A 83 18.83 -2.51 -2.15
CA ARG A 83 18.46 -3.75 -2.88
C ARG A 83 19.56 -4.79 -2.97
N GLU A 84 20.84 -4.39 -2.88
CA GLU A 84 21.96 -5.32 -2.82
C GLU A 84 22.08 -6.05 -1.47
N LYS A 85 21.38 -5.56 -0.44
CA LYS A 85 21.40 -6.11 0.92
C LYS A 85 19.97 -6.40 1.38
N PRO A 86 19.38 -7.54 1.01
CA PRO A 86 17.95 -7.83 1.23
C PRO A 86 17.50 -7.67 2.70
N TRP A 87 18.35 -8.03 3.66
CA TRP A 87 18.03 -7.88 5.08
C TRP A 87 17.93 -6.40 5.52
N LEU A 88 18.77 -5.52 4.98
CA LEU A 88 18.69 -4.07 5.22
C LEU A 88 17.47 -3.45 4.53
N GLU A 89 17.18 -3.90 3.31
CA GLU A 89 15.99 -3.49 2.57
C GLU A 89 14.73 -3.87 3.34
N PHE A 90 14.65 -5.09 3.87
CA PHE A 90 13.56 -5.55 4.71
C PHE A 90 13.36 -4.68 5.96
N LEU A 91 14.43 -4.43 6.73
CA LEU A 91 14.35 -3.57 7.93
C LEU A 91 13.95 -2.14 7.59
N ALA A 92 14.51 -1.58 6.51
CA ALA A 92 14.16 -0.24 6.03
C ALA A 92 12.71 -0.17 5.55
N SER A 93 12.21 -1.24 4.93
CA SER A 93 10.80 -1.35 4.50
C SER A 93 9.85 -1.38 5.69
N ILE A 94 10.15 -2.13 6.75
CA ILE A 94 9.38 -2.14 8.00
C ILE A 94 9.31 -0.73 8.59
N PHE A 95 10.45 -0.07 8.72
CA PHE A 95 10.52 1.28 9.28
C PHE A 95 9.77 2.31 8.42
N MET A 96 9.98 2.27 7.11
CA MET A 96 9.30 3.14 6.16
C MET A 96 7.78 2.92 6.18
N SER A 97 7.33 1.67 6.17
CA SER A 97 5.90 1.32 6.23
C SER A 97 5.27 1.82 7.53
N GLY A 98 5.95 1.67 8.66
CA GLY A 98 5.49 2.19 9.95
C GLY A 98 5.29 3.70 9.94
N ILE A 99 6.21 4.45 9.35
CA ILE A 99 6.07 5.91 9.20
C ILE A 99 4.86 6.26 8.33
N VAL A 100 4.73 5.61 7.18
CA VAL A 100 3.64 5.86 6.23
C VAL A 100 2.29 5.51 6.84
N GLU A 101 2.17 4.34 7.47
CA GLU A 101 0.93 3.85 8.06
C GLU A 101 0.52 4.70 9.27
N TYR A 102 1.45 4.97 10.18
CA TYR A 102 1.19 5.82 11.34
C TYR A 102 0.81 7.25 10.93
N GLY A 103 1.57 7.83 10.01
CA GLY A 103 1.31 9.18 9.50
C GLY A 103 -0.02 9.29 8.76
N THR A 104 -0.37 8.28 7.94
CA THR A 104 -1.66 8.25 7.24
C THR A 104 -2.82 8.14 8.23
N SER A 105 -2.73 7.23 9.21
CA SER A 105 -3.75 7.10 10.25
C SER A 105 -3.95 8.40 11.04
N LEU A 106 -2.85 9.02 11.45
CA LEU A 106 -2.90 10.31 12.17
C LEU A 106 -3.52 11.43 11.33
N TYR A 107 -3.14 11.53 10.05
CA TYR A 107 -3.67 12.51 9.12
C TYR A 107 -5.18 12.33 8.91
N LEU A 108 -5.63 11.10 8.65
CA LEU A 108 -7.05 10.79 8.43
C LEU A 108 -7.89 11.09 9.68
N GLU A 109 -7.43 10.69 10.86
CA GLU A 109 -8.13 10.96 12.12
C GLU A 109 -8.23 12.47 12.39
N TRP A 110 -7.16 13.22 12.13
CA TRP A 110 -7.15 14.67 12.32
C TRP A 110 -8.06 15.41 11.33
N THR A 111 -8.15 14.94 10.09
CA THR A 111 -8.95 15.60 9.04
C THR A 111 -10.42 15.18 9.00
N HIS A 112 -10.79 14.10 9.71
CA HIS A 112 -12.13 13.51 9.68
C HIS A 112 -12.71 13.30 11.09
N ASP A 113 -12.62 14.31 11.94
CA ASP A 113 -13.30 14.38 13.24
C ASP A 113 -13.06 13.16 14.16
N GLY A 114 -11.85 12.60 14.15
CA GLY A 114 -11.46 11.47 15.00
C GLY A 114 -11.82 10.09 14.44
N GLN A 115 -12.32 10.00 13.23
CA GLN A 115 -12.60 8.71 12.59
C GLN A 115 -11.32 7.99 12.20
N ARG A 116 -11.30 6.65 12.37
CA ARG A 116 -10.21 5.76 11.97
C ARG A 116 -10.66 4.77 10.93
N TRP A 117 -9.85 4.53 9.92
CA TRP A 117 -10.06 3.50 8.89
C TRP A 117 -9.49 2.14 9.26
N TRP A 118 -8.70 2.08 10.34
CA TRP A 118 -8.23 0.86 11.00
C TRP A 118 -7.84 1.16 12.45
N ASP A 119 -7.95 0.14 13.30
CA ASP A 119 -7.47 0.18 14.67
C ASP A 119 -6.84 -1.17 15.05
N TYR A 120 -5.57 -1.13 15.41
CA TYR A 120 -4.80 -2.29 15.88
C TYR A 120 -4.74 -2.39 17.40
N THR A 121 -5.67 -1.76 18.13
CA THR A 121 -5.77 -1.92 19.59
C THR A 121 -5.97 -3.40 19.92
N GLY A 122 -5.11 -3.95 20.81
CA GLY A 122 -5.12 -5.37 21.14
C GLY A 122 -4.13 -6.24 20.33
N TYR A 123 -3.57 -5.75 19.24
CA TYR A 123 -2.50 -6.44 18.51
C TYR A 123 -1.15 -6.30 19.21
N PHE A 124 -0.24 -7.24 18.96
CA PHE A 124 1.07 -7.27 19.60
C PHE A 124 1.92 -6.04 19.19
N LEU A 125 2.54 -5.41 20.20
CA LEU A 125 3.35 -4.18 20.03
C LEU A 125 2.66 -3.10 19.20
N ASN A 126 1.32 -2.91 19.37
CA ASN A 126 0.67 -1.79 18.73
C ASN A 126 1.14 -0.45 19.34
N ILE A 127 1.21 0.56 18.50
CA ILE A 127 1.50 1.94 18.91
C ILE A 127 0.27 2.79 18.61
N ASN A 128 -0.43 3.19 19.66
CA ASN A 128 -1.66 4.00 19.62
C ASN A 128 -2.77 3.42 18.71
N GLY A 129 -2.81 2.07 18.54
CA GLY A 129 -3.74 1.41 17.62
C GLY A 129 -3.47 1.67 16.13
N ARG A 130 -2.42 2.43 15.76
CA ARG A 130 -2.18 2.86 14.39
C ARG A 130 -1.29 1.91 13.58
N ILE A 131 -0.35 1.28 14.26
CA ILE A 131 0.57 0.26 13.71
C ILE A 131 0.73 -0.87 14.72
N CYS A 132 1.06 -2.06 14.23
CA CYS A 132 1.37 -3.23 15.06
C CYS A 132 2.50 -4.05 14.43
N ALA A 133 3.13 -4.92 15.23
CA ALA A 133 4.26 -5.73 14.77
C ALA A 133 3.87 -6.66 13.61
N GLU A 134 2.71 -7.29 13.69
CA GLU A 134 2.20 -8.20 12.66
C GLU A 134 1.97 -7.47 11.33
N GLY A 135 1.32 -6.30 11.37
CA GLY A 135 1.10 -5.46 10.19
C GLY A 135 2.41 -5.03 9.54
N LEU A 136 3.36 -4.55 10.35
CA LEU A 136 4.67 -4.11 9.88
C LEU A 136 5.49 -5.24 9.23
N LEU A 137 5.41 -6.47 9.78
CA LEU A 137 6.06 -7.64 9.18
C LEU A 137 5.44 -7.98 7.83
N VAL A 138 4.12 -7.97 7.71
CA VAL A 138 3.40 -8.21 6.44
C VAL A 138 3.77 -7.16 5.40
N PHE A 139 3.80 -5.87 5.78
CA PHE A 139 4.21 -4.80 4.87
C PHE A 139 5.69 -4.90 4.48
N GLY A 140 6.58 -5.25 5.41
CA GLY A 140 7.99 -5.48 5.10
C GLY A 140 8.18 -6.59 4.07
N LEU A 141 7.52 -7.75 4.26
CA LEU A 141 7.53 -8.85 3.30
C LEU A 141 6.88 -8.45 1.96
N GLY A 142 5.79 -7.69 2.00
CA GLY A 142 5.15 -7.14 0.81
C GLY A 142 6.10 -6.25 0.00
N CYS A 143 6.83 -5.34 0.66
CA CYS A 143 7.84 -4.50 0.03
C CYS A 143 8.98 -5.33 -0.60
N MET A 144 9.44 -6.39 0.07
CA MET A 144 10.40 -7.35 -0.52
C MET A 144 9.86 -7.95 -1.81
N GLY A 145 8.61 -8.43 -1.80
CA GLY A 145 7.94 -8.96 -2.99
C GLY A 145 7.83 -7.92 -4.11
N ILE A 146 7.53 -6.67 -3.75
CA ILE A 146 7.45 -5.54 -4.70
C ILE A 146 8.82 -5.26 -5.32
N VAL A 147 9.85 -5.12 -4.50
CA VAL A 147 11.19 -4.69 -4.95
C VAL A 147 11.87 -5.77 -5.80
N TYR A 148 11.81 -7.02 -5.37
CA TYR A 148 12.58 -8.09 -6.01
C TYR A 148 11.81 -8.83 -7.10
N PHE A 149 10.48 -8.76 -7.09
CA PHE A 149 9.69 -9.59 -7.99
C PHE A 149 8.60 -8.82 -8.74
N ILE A 150 7.57 -8.32 -8.06
CA ILE A 150 6.35 -7.81 -8.70
C ILE A 150 6.63 -6.50 -9.46
N GLY A 151 7.34 -5.56 -8.86
CA GLY A 151 7.68 -4.28 -9.48
C GLY A 151 8.47 -4.45 -10.78
N PRO A 152 9.58 -5.26 -10.80
CA PRO A 152 10.30 -5.57 -12.02
C PRO A 152 9.45 -6.27 -13.10
N VAL A 153 8.54 -7.17 -12.71
CA VAL A 153 7.62 -7.84 -13.66
C VAL A 153 6.68 -6.82 -14.27
N LEU A 154 6.01 -6.01 -13.45
CA LEU A 154 5.07 -4.99 -13.93
C LEU A 154 5.76 -3.97 -14.86
N ASP A 155 6.93 -3.48 -14.48
CA ASP A 155 7.72 -2.58 -15.34
C ASP A 155 8.04 -3.25 -16.69
N SER A 156 8.38 -4.54 -16.69
CA SER A 156 8.65 -5.29 -17.92
C SER A 156 7.41 -5.40 -18.81
N ILE A 157 6.22 -5.50 -18.21
CA ILE A 157 4.94 -5.51 -18.94
C ILE A 157 4.66 -4.12 -19.51
N PHE A 158 4.76 -3.08 -18.70
CA PHE A 158 4.44 -1.71 -19.12
C PHE A 158 5.41 -1.19 -20.20
N ARG A 159 6.68 -1.57 -20.16
CA ARG A 159 7.66 -1.24 -21.21
C ARG A 159 7.35 -1.85 -22.57
N ARG A 160 6.54 -2.92 -22.64
CA ARG A 160 6.08 -3.50 -23.91
C ARG A 160 4.97 -2.69 -24.57
N VAL A 161 4.27 -1.87 -23.78
CA VAL A 161 3.21 -0.98 -24.29
C VAL A 161 3.85 0.27 -24.90
N LYS A 162 3.43 0.63 -26.09
CA LYS A 162 3.91 1.85 -26.76
C LYS A 162 3.58 3.08 -25.90
N LEU A 163 4.53 3.99 -25.76
CA LEU A 163 4.36 5.21 -24.94
C LEU A 163 3.15 6.04 -25.35
N LYS A 164 2.83 6.06 -26.65
CA LYS A 164 1.62 6.73 -27.20
C LYS A 164 0.28 6.18 -26.64
N ILE A 165 0.29 4.95 -26.13
CA ILE A 165 -0.87 4.31 -25.49
C ILE A 165 -0.77 4.45 -23.97
N LEU A 166 0.41 4.23 -23.41
CA LEU A 166 0.62 4.25 -21.96
C LEU A 166 0.39 5.64 -21.36
N THR A 167 0.86 6.69 -22.04
CA THR A 167 0.72 8.08 -21.55
C THR A 167 -0.75 8.51 -21.39
N PRO A 168 -1.64 8.36 -22.39
CA PRO A 168 -3.06 8.65 -22.20
C PRO A 168 -3.70 7.85 -21.05
N ILE A 169 -3.36 6.57 -20.89
CA ILE A 169 -3.86 5.76 -19.78
C ILE A 169 -3.43 6.36 -18.44
N CYS A 170 -2.16 6.72 -18.28
CA CYS A 170 -1.66 7.39 -17.07
C CYS A 170 -2.43 8.70 -16.79
N VAL A 171 -2.67 9.52 -17.82
CA VAL A 171 -3.41 10.78 -17.67
C VAL A 171 -4.84 10.52 -17.22
N VAL A 172 -5.54 9.58 -17.85
CA VAL A 172 -6.93 9.22 -17.48
C VAL A 172 -6.98 8.73 -16.03
N LEU A 173 -6.08 7.84 -15.62
CA LEU A 173 -6.04 7.34 -14.25
C LEU A 173 -5.77 8.45 -13.24
N ILE A 174 -4.83 9.36 -13.53
CA ILE A 174 -4.54 10.51 -12.66
C ILE A 174 -5.78 11.42 -12.54
N VAL A 175 -6.47 11.70 -13.65
CA VAL A 175 -7.67 12.54 -13.64
C VAL A 175 -8.79 11.88 -12.82
N LEU A 176 -9.09 10.60 -13.04
CA LEU A 176 -10.10 9.86 -12.28
C LEU A 176 -9.78 9.83 -10.78
N PHE A 177 -8.53 9.55 -10.45
CA PHE A 177 -8.06 9.53 -9.07
C PHE A 177 -8.15 10.92 -8.42
N SER A 178 -7.79 11.99 -9.14
CA SER A 178 -7.88 13.35 -8.63
C SER A 178 -9.33 13.78 -8.39
N VAL A 179 -10.24 13.40 -9.28
CA VAL A 179 -11.69 13.66 -9.12
C VAL A 179 -12.22 12.91 -7.89
N ASP A 180 -11.86 11.65 -7.73
CA ASP A 180 -12.27 10.86 -6.56
C ASP A 180 -11.69 11.42 -5.25
N MET A 181 -10.42 11.84 -5.24
CA MET A 181 -9.82 12.50 -4.06
C MET A 181 -10.54 13.79 -3.67
N ILE A 182 -10.92 14.62 -4.66
CA ILE A 182 -11.67 15.86 -4.40
C ILE A 182 -13.07 15.52 -3.89
N HIS A 183 -13.75 14.56 -4.50
CA HIS A 183 -15.06 14.12 -4.06
C HIS A 183 -15.02 13.54 -2.63
N SER A 184 -14.08 12.66 -2.35
CA SER A 184 -13.96 11.97 -1.07
C SER A 184 -13.38 12.86 0.05
N HIS A 185 -12.85 14.04 -0.28
CA HIS A 185 -12.52 15.03 0.73
C HIS A 185 -13.78 15.57 1.43
N ASP A 186 -14.84 15.84 0.66
CA ASP A 186 -16.09 16.35 1.19
C ASP A 186 -17.05 15.23 1.60
N TYR A 187 -16.97 14.07 0.92
CA TYR A 187 -17.81 12.89 1.12
C TYR A 187 -16.97 11.63 1.30
N PRO A 188 -16.23 11.49 2.42
CA PRO A 188 -15.37 10.34 2.66
C PRO A 188 -16.19 9.06 2.77
N ASN A 189 -15.64 7.95 2.29
CA ASN A 189 -16.23 6.64 2.47
C ASN A 189 -16.09 6.20 3.93
N THR A 190 -17.24 6.09 4.64
CA THR A 190 -17.33 5.82 6.07
C THR A 190 -18.47 4.85 6.35
N GLY A 191 -18.52 4.27 7.55
CA GLY A 191 -19.61 3.41 8.00
C GLY A 191 -19.14 2.09 8.61
N LYS A 192 -20.10 1.22 8.88
CA LYS A 192 -19.85 -0.09 9.49
C LYS A 192 -18.83 -0.91 8.67
N GLY A 193 -17.78 -1.39 9.32
CA GLY A 193 -16.70 -2.16 8.69
C GLY A 193 -15.71 -1.33 7.90
N ILE A 194 -15.90 0.01 7.79
CA ILE A 194 -15.02 0.94 7.07
C ILE A 194 -14.25 1.81 8.05
N THR A 195 -14.97 2.44 9.00
CA THR A 195 -14.39 3.35 9.98
C THR A 195 -14.80 3.02 11.40
N ASP A 196 -13.90 3.27 12.34
CA ASP A 196 -14.16 3.27 13.78
C ASP A 196 -13.85 4.67 14.34
N TYR A 197 -14.43 5.01 15.48
CA TYR A 197 -14.05 6.23 16.20
C TYR A 197 -12.84 5.94 17.09
N ALA A 198 -11.94 6.89 17.21
CA ALA A 198 -10.90 6.83 18.22
C ALA A 198 -11.54 6.67 19.60
N VAL A 199 -10.99 5.78 20.43
CA VAL A 199 -11.47 5.57 21.81
C VAL A 199 -11.13 6.79 22.67
N THR A 200 -11.87 7.87 22.52
CA THR A 200 -11.74 9.12 23.27
C THR A 200 -12.75 9.21 24.43
N GLY A 201 -13.28 8.11 24.94
CA GLY A 201 -14.15 8.11 26.12
C GLY A 201 -15.52 8.82 25.95
N GLU A 202 -15.82 9.35 24.78
CA GLU A 202 -17.13 9.89 24.41
C GLU A 202 -17.83 8.90 23.47
N GLU A 203 -19.03 8.46 23.89
CA GLU A 203 -19.91 7.63 23.04
C GLU A 203 -20.19 8.34 21.73
N ALA A 204 -20.05 7.63 20.61
CA ALA A 204 -20.41 8.14 19.30
C ALA A 204 -21.86 8.66 19.32
N PRO A 205 -22.14 9.87 18.80
CA PRO A 205 -23.51 10.39 18.78
C PRO A 205 -24.39 9.48 17.91
N GLY A 206 -25.19 8.62 18.56
CA GLY A 206 -26.19 7.75 17.92
C GLY A 206 -25.95 6.24 18.00
N GLY A 207 -24.92 5.76 18.70
CA GLY A 207 -24.67 4.33 18.91
C GLY A 207 -25.71 3.71 19.89
N ILE A 208 -26.64 2.93 19.37
CA ILE A 208 -27.51 2.06 20.18
C ILE A 208 -26.60 1.05 20.87
N SER A 209 -26.55 1.10 22.22
CA SER A 209 -25.89 0.10 23.03
C SER A 209 -26.54 -1.27 22.74
N GLN A 210 -25.88 -2.12 21.98
CA GLN A 210 -26.23 -3.53 21.99
C GLN A 210 -25.58 -4.17 23.21
N GLY A 211 -26.38 -4.30 24.28
CA GLY A 211 -26.05 -5.11 25.43
C GLY A 211 -25.75 -6.53 25.00
N MET A 212 -24.61 -7.02 25.45
CA MET A 212 -24.30 -8.45 25.43
C MET A 212 -25.18 -9.15 26.48
N PRO A 213 -25.65 -10.37 26.18
CA PRO A 213 -26.04 -11.33 27.23
C PRO A 213 -24.81 -12.02 27.85
#